data_333e61c9bcac5dbbb211dec74d3098b7
#
_entry.id   333e61c9bcac5dbbb211dec74d3098b7
#
_cell.length_a   1.000
_cell.length_b   1.000
_cell.length_c   1.000
_cell.angle_alpha   90.00
_cell.angle_beta   90.00
_cell.angle_gamma   90.00
#
_symmetry.space_group_name_H-M   'P 1'
#
loop_
_entity.id
_entity.type
_entity.pdbx_description
1 polymer ?
#
loop_
_entity_poly.entity_id
_entity_poly.type
_entity_poly.pdbx_seq_one_letter_code
_entity_poly.pdbx_strand_id
1 'polypeptide(L)'
;EPVYQRFVDVPYPLDTVTAQRRALEETKFYFEGMIYGWSFDYEVGERARKIEENFELHSLGSIPLSDPRLTVTDGSVEGSRFYLWTEYRPDGPQRGRLKGWEGGQVQKTQASGTGPLAGPVESSQWMDGKKEALQDAARAAVRTILRGTERNRPKEAHGFIALAEFPLYRIEMGRWVAIAQFRLDIREIVPFAAY
;
A
#
# COMPACT_ATOMS: atom_id res chain seq x y z
N GLU A 1 1.97 -10.49 17.34
CA GLU A 1 2.98 -9.70 18.10
C GLU A 1 3.35 -10.23 19.50
N PRO A 2 3.15 -11.47 19.90
CA PRO A 2 3.30 -11.86 21.32
C PRO A 2 4.74 -12.04 21.81
N VAL A 3 5.70 -12.21 20.92
CA VAL A 3 7.03 -12.69 21.33
C VAL A 3 7.97 -11.60 21.82
N TYR A 4 7.73 -10.34 21.45
CA TYR A 4 8.65 -9.25 21.73
C TYR A 4 8.19 -8.26 22.81
N GLN A 5 7.08 -8.55 23.49
CA GLN A 5 6.51 -7.67 24.53
C GLN A 5 7.44 -7.33 25.67
N ARG A 6 8.43 -8.18 25.96
CA ARG A 6 9.40 -7.97 27.06
C ARG A 6 10.39 -6.86 26.80
N PHE A 7 10.44 -6.31 25.59
CA PHE A 7 11.43 -5.35 25.15
C PHE A 7 10.86 -3.99 24.76
N VAL A 8 9.56 -3.81 24.97
CA VAL A 8 8.87 -2.58 24.56
C VAL A 8 8.17 -1.98 25.78
N ASP A 9 8.38 -0.71 26.03
CA ASP A 9 7.71 0.06 27.09
C ASP A 9 6.22 0.31 26.82
N VAL A 10 5.65 -0.35 25.83
CA VAL A 10 4.23 -0.25 25.49
C VAL A 10 3.48 -1.43 26.12
N PRO A 11 2.50 -1.19 26.98
CA PRO A 11 1.71 -2.25 27.58
C PRO A 11 0.96 -3.05 26.51
N TYR A 12 1.03 -4.37 26.65
CA TYR A 12 0.30 -5.29 25.80
C TYR A 12 -0.60 -6.19 26.66
N PRO A 13 -1.81 -6.54 26.20
CA PRO A 13 -2.42 -6.09 24.94
C PRO A 13 -2.65 -4.59 24.93
N LEU A 14 -2.64 -3.99 23.74
CA LEU A 14 -2.98 -2.57 23.58
C LEU A 14 -4.37 -2.32 24.19
N ASP A 15 -4.55 -1.15 24.81
CA ASP A 15 -5.87 -0.73 25.23
C ASP A 15 -6.80 -0.60 24.01
N THR A 16 -8.10 -0.79 24.26
CA THR A 16 -9.12 -0.82 23.19
C THR A 16 -9.16 0.49 22.41
N VAL A 17 -8.90 1.62 23.04
CA VAL A 17 -8.94 2.94 22.39
C VAL A 17 -7.79 3.06 21.37
N THR A 18 -6.59 2.67 21.78
CA THR A 18 -5.42 2.64 20.90
C THR A 18 -5.62 1.65 19.74
N ALA A 19 -6.15 0.45 20.01
CA ALA A 19 -6.44 -0.55 19.00
C ALA A 19 -7.48 -0.05 17.98
N GLN A 20 -8.55 0.56 18.45
CA GLN A 20 -9.59 1.17 17.59
C GLN A 20 -9.03 2.29 16.72
N ARG A 21 -8.23 3.19 17.30
CA ARG A 21 -7.61 4.28 16.55
C ARG A 21 -6.70 3.75 15.46
N ARG A 22 -5.82 2.78 15.77
CA ARG A 22 -4.93 2.16 14.79
C ARG A 22 -5.69 1.46 13.67
N ALA A 23 -6.75 0.72 13.99
CA ALA A 23 -7.59 0.06 12.98
C ALA A 23 -8.27 1.09 12.06
N LEU A 24 -8.72 2.22 12.61
CA LEU A 24 -9.32 3.29 11.82
C LEU A 24 -8.29 4.01 10.92
N GLU A 25 -7.09 4.29 11.43
CA GLU A 25 -5.99 4.85 10.65
C GLU A 25 -5.58 3.92 9.49
N GLU A 26 -5.52 2.61 9.74
CA GLU A 26 -5.23 1.60 8.74
C GLU A 26 -6.32 1.53 7.66
N THR A 27 -7.57 1.50 8.06
CA THR A 27 -8.72 1.51 7.15
C THR A 27 -8.75 2.77 6.29
N LYS A 28 -8.53 3.94 6.90
CA LYS A 28 -8.41 5.22 6.21
C LYS A 28 -7.34 5.15 5.11
N PHE A 29 -6.15 4.65 5.43
CA PHE A 29 -5.05 4.50 4.48
C PHE A 29 -5.45 3.61 3.28
N TYR A 30 -6.21 2.54 3.50
CA TYR A 30 -6.69 1.69 2.40
C TYR A 30 -7.73 2.38 1.54
N PHE A 31 -8.67 3.12 2.13
CA PHE A 31 -9.62 3.92 1.35
C PHE A 31 -8.92 5.00 0.53
N GLU A 32 -7.90 5.66 1.08
CA GLU A 32 -7.05 6.60 0.33
C GLU A 32 -6.38 5.93 -0.87
N GLY A 33 -5.79 4.75 -0.65
CA GLY A 33 -5.16 3.96 -1.70
C GLY A 33 -6.12 3.48 -2.78
N MET A 34 -7.38 3.20 -2.44
CA MET A 34 -8.40 2.78 -3.40
C MET A 34 -8.99 3.95 -4.20
N ILE A 35 -9.19 5.09 -3.55
CA ILE A 35 -9.88 6.25 -4.14
C ILE A 35 -8.89 7.13 -4.90
N TYR A 36 -7.84 7.55 -4.23
CA TYR A 36 -6.84 8.46 -4.77
C TYR A 36 -5.68 7.73 -5.42
N GLY A 37 -5.19 6.69 -4.75
CA GLY A 37 -3.97 6.00 -5.14
C GLY A 37 -2.72 6.87 -4.98
N TRP A 38 -1.71 6.52 -5.74
CA TRP A 38 -0.39 7.17 -5.75
C TRP A 38 0.06 7.42 -7.18
N SER A 39 0.83 8.47 -7.43
CA SER A 39 1.75 8.47 -8.57
C SER A 39 2.98 7.65 -8.21
N PHE A 40 3.58 7.03 -9.21
CA PHE A 40 4.82 6.31 -9.03
C PHE A 40 5.89 6.80 -10.01
N ASP A 41 7.13 6.80 -9.52
CA ASP A 41 8.33 6.98 -10.29
C ASP A 41 9.19 5.73 -10.13
N TYR A 42 9.52 5.07 -11.24
CA TYR A 42 10.26 3.83 -11.26
C TYR A 42 11.47 3.92 -12.14
N GLU A 43 12.66 3.84 -11.56
CA GLU A 43 13.93 3.70 -12.26
C GLU A 43 14.38 2.25 -12.20
N VAL A 44 14.61 1.68 -13.37
CA VAL A 44 15.01 0.28 -13.51
C VAL A 44 16.50 0.13 -13.25
N GLY A 45 16.85 -0.59 -12.17
CA GLY A 45 18.25 -0.82 -11.82
C GLY A 45 19.00 -1.58 -12.91
N GLU A 46 20.23 -1.19 -13.21
CA GLU A 46 21.09 -1.85 -14.19
C GLU A 46 22.47 -2.18 -13.59
N ARG A 47 22.72 -3.46 -13.36
CA ARG A 47 23.97 -3.93 -12.73
C ARG A 47 25.22 -3.58 -13.53
N ALA A 48 25.16 -3.65 -14.86
CA ALA A 48 26.29 -3.35 -15.72
C ALA A 48 26.73 -1.89 -15.61
N ARG A 49 25.79 -0.97 -15.37
CA ARG A 49 26.02 0.47 -15.22
C ARG A 49 26.06 0.92 -13.76
N LYS A 50 25.93 0.00 -12.79
CA LYS A 50 25.85 0.29 -11.35
C LYS A 50 24.71 1.26 -10.99
N ILE A 51 23.60 1.20 -11.73
CA ILE A 51 22.39 1.95 -11.43
C ILE A 51 21.60 1.11 -10.45
N GLU A 52 21.31 1.67 -9.28
CA GLU A 52 20.41 1.05 -8.31
C GLU A 52 18.97 1.25 -8.77
N GLU A 53 18.14 0.28 -8.45
CA GLU A 53 16.71 0.38 -8.71
C GLU A 53 16.07 1.33 -7.69
N ASN A 54 15.28 2.29 -8.18
CA ASN A 54 14.51 3.20 -7.35
C ASN A 54 13.02 3.08 -7.64
N PHE A 55 12.18 3.15 -6.60
CA PHE A 55 10.74 3.15 -6.73
C PHE A 55 10.12 4.03 -5.64
N GLU A 56 9.47 5.09 -6.06
CA GLU A 56 8.84 6.06 -5.18
C GLU A 56 7.33 6.10 -5.41
N LEU A 57 6.58 6.29 -4.32
CA LEU A 57 5.14 6.50 -4.33
C LEU A 57 4.80 7.84 -3.68
N HIS A 58 4.03 8.67 -4.40
CA HIS A 58 3.56 9.95 -3.91
C HIS A 58 2.03 9.94 -3.81
N SER A 59 1.49 10.19 -2.61
CA SER A 59 0.05 10.17 -2.39
C SER A 59 -0.67 11.24 -3.20
N LEU A 60 -1.79 10.88 -3.82
CA LEU A 60 -2.61 11.78 -4.64
C LEU A 60 -3.78 12.42 -3.88
N GLY A 61 -3.95 12.06 -2.62
CA GLY A 61 -4.98 12.65 -1.77
C GLY A 61 -5.06 12.00 -0.41
N SER A 62 -5.83 12.61 0.48
CA SER A 62 -6.02 12.12 1.83
C SER A 62 -7.46 12.28 2.30
N ILE A 63 -7.85 11.47 3.27
CA ILE A 63 -9.12 11.50 3.97
C ILE A 63 -8.85 11.91 5.41
N PRO A 64 -9.43 12.98 5.96
CA PRO A 64 -9.30 13.29 7.37
C PRO A 64 -9.87 12.15 8.25
N LEU A 65 -9.25 11.85 9.39
CA LEU A 65 -9.83 10.89 10.36
C LEU A 65 -11.19 11.36 10.89
N SER A 66 -11.40 12.68 10.90
CA SER A 66 -12.66 13.31 11.30
C SER A 66 -13.69 13.39 10.18
N ASP A 67 -13.44 12.79 9.00
CA ASP A 67 -14.41 12.81 7.89
C ASP A 67 -15.69 12.08 8.31
N PRO A 68 -16.86 12.76 8.35
CA PRO A 68 -18.13 12.16 8.79
C PRO A 68 -18.61 11.04 7.86
N ARG A 69 -18.01 10.89 6.68
CA ARG A 69 -18.31 9.81 5.72
C ARG A 69 -17.56 8.52 6.04
N LEU A 70 -16.55 8.56 6.90
CA LEU A 70 -15.88 7.40 7.45
C LEU A 70 -16.58 7.00 8.75
N THR A 71 -17.36 5.95 8.70
CA THR A 71 -18.16 5.48 9.84
C THR A 71 -17.70 4.11 10.31
N VAL A 72 -17.65 3.95 11.62
CA VAL A 72 -17.46 2.63 12.25
C VAL A 72 -18.85 2.04 12.44
N THR A 73 -19.12 0.89 11.86
CA THR A 73 -20.39 0.20 11.94
C THR A 73 -20.43 -0.86 13.04
N ASP A 74 -19.28 -1.47 13.31
CA ASP A 74 -19.14 -2.47 14.37
C ASP A 74 -17.67 -2.63 14.78
N GLY A 75 -17.44 -3.21 15.96
CA GLY A 75 -16.11 -3.53 16.47
C GLY A 75 -16.16 -4.68 17.48
N SER A 76 -15.24 -5.63 17.35
CA SER A 76 -15.12 -6.76 18.27
C SER A 76 -13.68 -7.08 18.63
N VAL A 77 -13.52 -7.75 19.77
CA VAL A 77 -12.23 -8.31 20.20
C VAL A 77 -12.37 -9.84 20.22
N GLU A 78 -11.53 -10.50 19.46
CA GLU A 78 -11.46 -11.96 19.43
C GLU A 78 -10.03 -12.41 19.76
N GLY A 79 -9.87 -13.02 20.93
CA GLY A 79 -8.55 -13.37 21.45
C GLY A 79 -7.66 -12.14 21.65
N SER A 80 -6.56 -12.06 20.92
CA SER A 80 -5.62 -10.95 20.94
C SER A 80 -5.79 -9.98 19.76
N ARG A 81 -6.87 -10.10 19.00
CA ARG A 81 -7.12 -9.29 17.79
C ARG A 81 -8.31 -8.38 18.00
N PHE A 82 -8.17 -7.15 17.55
CA PHE A 82 -9.26 -6.20 17.44
C PHE A 82 -9.72 -6.14 15.98
N TYR A 83 -11.02 -6.30 15.76
CA TYR A 83 -11.67 -6.20 14.46
C TYR A 83 -12.52 -4.94 14.41
N LEU A 84 -12.50 -4.26 13.28
CA LEU A 84 -13.27 -3.05 13.05
C LEU A 84 -13.97 -3.16 11.70
N TRP A 85 -15.28 -2.97 11.69
CA TRP A 85 -16.06 -2.83 10.47
C TRP A 85 -16.29 -1.35 10.20
N THR A 86 -15.97 -0.95 9.00
CA THR A 86 -16.03 0.46 8.60
C THR A 86 -16.70 0.61 7.25
N GLU A 87 -17.41 1.70 7.08
CA GLU A 87 -18.01 2.11 5.82
C GLU A 87 -17.49 3.50 5.47
N TYR A 88 -17.12 3.70 4.20
CA TYR A 88 -16.80 5.00 3.67
C TYR A 88 -17.72 5.35 2.50
N ARG A 89 -18.32 6.55 2.53
CA ARG A 89 -19.23 7.04 1.49
C ARG A 89 -18.56 8.09 0.62
N PRO A 90 -17.98 7.71 -0.54
CA PRO A 90 -17.31 8.65 -1.42
C PRO A 90 -18.23 9.77 -1.89
N ASP A 91 -17.73 11.01 -1.95
CA ASP A 91 -18.43 12.13 -2.57
C ASP A 91 -18.40 12.07 -4.11
N GLY A 92 -18.97 13.11 -4.77
CA GLY A 92 -19.02 13.19 -6.23
C GLY A 92 -17.65 13.09 -6.91
N PRO A 93 -16.69 13.95 -6.54
CA PRO A 93 -15.32 13.89 -7.05
C PRO A 93 -14.63 12.55 -6.80
N GLN A 94 -14.76 11.98 -5.61
CA GLN A 94 -14.17 10.68 -5.26
C GLN A 94 -14.78 9.53 -6.07
N ARG A 95 -16.10 9.53 -6.30
CA ARG A 95 -16.74 8.56 -7.20
C ARG A 95 -16.25 8.71 -8.65
N GLY A 96 -15.98 9.93 -9.09
CA GLY A 96 -15.35 10.18 -10.39
C GLY A 96 -13.96 9.54 -10.50
N ARG A 97 -13.14 9.65 -9.46
CA ARG A 97 -11.82 8.99 -9.40
C ARG A 97 -11.93 7.47 -9.42
N LEU A 98 -12.84 6.89 -8.63
CA LEU A 98 -13.09 5.46 -8.62
C LEU A 98 -13.48 4.93 -10.00
N LYS A 99 -14.34 5.66 -10.75
CA LYS A 99 -14.67 5.34 -12.14
C LYS A 99 -13.46 5.45 -13.07
N GLY A 100 -12.57 6.43 -12.83
CA GLY A 100 -11.32 6.57 -13.58
C GLY A 100 -10.45 5.31 -13.51
N TRP A 101 -10.42 4.65 -12.35
CA TRP A 101 -9.71 3.38 -12.15
C TRP A 101 -10.34 2.16 -12.84
N GLU A 102 -11.51 2.32 -13.46
CA GLU A 102 -12.19 1.29 -14.27
C GLU A 102 -12.00 1.51 -15.77
N GLY A 103 -11.26 2.54 -16.17
CA GLY A 103 -10.99 2.88 -17.56
C GLY A 103 -10.23 1.78 -18.32
N GLY A 104 -10.43 1.70 -19.63
CA GLY A 104 -9.86 0.63 -20.46
C GLY A 104 -8.33 0.62 -20.59
N GLN A 105 -7.66 1.70 -20.17
CA GLN A 105 -6.19 1.77 -20.13
C GLN A 105 -5.61 1.26 -18.81
N VAL A 106 -6.44 1.10 -17.79
CA VAL A 106 -6.03 0.65 -16.45
C VAL A 106 -5.84 -0.87 -16.46
N GLN A 107 -4.63 -1.28 -16.17
CA GLN A 107 -4.27 -2.69 -16.06
C GLN A 107 -4.47 -3.17 -14.62
N LYS A 108 -4.93 -4.41 -14.45
CA LYS A 108 -5.09 -5.03 -13.14
C LYS A 108 -4.04 -6.11 -12.94
N THR A 109 -3.43 -6.13 -11.78
CA THR A 109 -2.46 -7.17 -11.43
C THR A 109 -2.47 -7.40 -9.92
N GLN A 110 -2.11 -8.61 -9.52
CA GLN A 110 -1.84 -8.95 -8.13
C GLN A 110 -0.35 -9.10 -7.93
N ALA A 111 0.15 -8.58 -6.83
CA ALA A 111 1.54 -8.74 -6.47
C ALA A 111 1.70 -8.89 -4.95
N SER A 112 2.84 -9.44 -4.55
CA SER A 112 3.27 -9.50 -3.17
C SER A 112 4.58 -8.75 -2.98
N GLY A 113 4.74 -8.17 -1.80
CA GLY A 113 5.96 -7.46 -1.42
C GLY A 113 6.32 -7.74 0.03
N THR A 114 7.59 -7.55 0.34
CA THR A 114 8.16 -7.83 1.64
C THR A 114 8.67 -6.56 2.28
N GLY A 115 8.25 -6.30 3.50
CA GLY A 115 8.70 -5.18 4.32
C GLY A 115 9.81 -5.59 5.31
N PRO A 116 10.09 -4.72 6.28
CA PRO A 116 11.06 -4.96 7.32
C PRO A 116 10.62 -6.08 8.26
N LEU A 117 11.47 -6.40 9.23
CA LEU A 117 11.12 -7.31 10.30
C LEU A 117 9.91 -6.77 11.07
N ALA A 118 8.94 -7.65 11.30
CA ALA A 118 7.81 -7.36 12.16
C ALA A 118 8.29 -7.43 13.61
N GLY A 119 8.69 -6.30 14.12
CA GLY A 119 9.17 -6.14 15.49
C GLY A 119 8.40 -5.08 16.26
N PRO A 120 8.74 -4.87 17.52
CA PRO A 120 8.22 -3.77 18.30
C PRO A 120 8.66 -2.46 17.63
N VAL A 121 7.69 -1.64 17.32
CA VAL A 121 7.90 -0.32 16.73
C VAL A 121 7.33 0.75 17.66
N GLU A 122 7.93 1.92 17.62
CA GLU A 122 7.36 3.08 18.30
C GLU A 122 5.92 3.31 17.90
N SER A 123 5.14 3.86 18.80
CA SER A 123 3.68 4.05 18.57
C SER A 123 3.35 4.91 17.35
N SER A 124 4.28 5.76 16.91
CA SER A 124 4.15 6.58 15.69
C SER A 124 4.45 5.82 14.38
N GLN A 125 5.21 4.73 14.45
CA GLN A 125 5.71 3.96 13.29
C GLN A 125 5.02 2.61 13.11
N TRP A 126 3.91 2.38 13.80
CA TRP A 126 3.24 1.09 13.82
C TRP A 126 2.76 0.58 12.46
N MET A 127 2.52 1.49 11.50
CA MET A 127 2.12 1.14 10.12
C MET A 127 3.27 1.06 9.12
N ASP A 128 4.46 1.53 9.46
CA ASP A 128 5.53 1.73 8.48
C ASP A 128 5.95 0.41 7.82
N GLY A 129 6.08 -0.65 8.61
CA GLY A 129 6.39 -1.98 8.07
C GLY A 129 5.35 -2.52 7.07
N LYS A 130 4.06 -2.24 7.30
CA LYS A 130 2.99 -2.59 6.36
C LYS A 130 3.05 -1.72 5.10
N LYS A 131 3.32 -0.42 5.25
CA LYS A 131 3.46 0.51 4.11
C LYS A 131 4.65 0.14 3.24
N GLU A 132 5.79 -0.19 3.82
CA GLU A 132 6.97 -0.64 3.07
C GLU A 132 6.71 -1.96 2.33
N ALA A 133 6.04 -2.93 2.98
CA ALA A 133 5.62 -4.15 2.31
C ALA A 133 4.67 -3.89 1.13
N LEU A 134 3.73 -2.94 1.30
CA LEU A 134 2.82 -2.54 0.23
C LEU A 134 3.55 -1.82 -0.91
N GLN A 135 4.51 -0.96 -0.60
CA GLN A 135 5.34 -0.28 -1.60
C GLN A 135 6.17 -1.29 -2.41
N ASP A 136 6.73 -2.30 -1.77
CA ASP A 136 7.45 -3.38 -2.45
C ASP A 136 6.50 -4.21 -3.33
N ALA A 137 5.27 -4.48 -2.88
CA ALA A 137 4.23 -5.13 -3.69
C ALA A 137 3.85 -4.27 -4.90
N ALA A 138 3.69 -2.95 -4.72
CA ALA A 138 3.41 -2.01 -5.82
C ALA A 138 4.54 -1.99 -6.84
N ARG A 139 5.80 -1.97 -6.40
CA ARG A 139 6.98 -2.09 -7.28
C ARG A 139 6.95 -3.40 -8.07
N ALA A 140 6.64 -4.52 -7.43
CA ALA A 140 6.52 -5.82 -8.10
C ALA A 140 5.38 -5.83 -9.13
N ALA A 141 4.26 -5.17 -8.84
CA ALA A 141 3.13 -4.99 -9.75
C ALA A 141 3.56 -4.23 -11.02
N VAL A 142 4.21 -3.07 -10.86
CA VAL A 142 4.73 -2.27 -11.99
C VAL A 142 5.71 -3.08 -12.84
N ARG A 143 6.65 -3.79 -12.22
CA ARG A 143 7.57 -4.67 -12.93
C ARG A 143 6.87 -5.75 -13.74
N THR A 144 5.82 -6.35 -13.20
CA THR A 144 5.06 -7.41 -13.86
C THR A 144 4.39 -6.88 -15.12
N ILE A 145 3.76 -5.71 -15.04
CA ILE A 145 3.11 -5.08 -16.19
C ILE A 145 4.16 -4.69 -17.25
N LEU A 146 5.24 -4.02 -16.86
CA LEU A 146 6.30 -3.60 -17.79
C LEU A 146 6.93 -4.79 -18.54
N ARG A 147 7.12 -5.92 -17.87
CA ARG A 147 7.64 -7.15 -18.52
C ARG A 147 6.65 -7.74 -19.53
N GLY A 148 5.34 -7.54 -19.33
CA GLY A 148 4.31 -8.02 -20.24
C GLY A 148 4.08 -7.11 -21.44
N THR A 149 4.35 -5.81 -21.32
CA THR A 149 4.07 -4.82 -22.35
C THR A 149 5.31 -4.41 -23.15
N GLU A 150 6.48 -4.40 -22.53
CA GLU A 150 7.70 -3.92 -23.15
C GLU A 150 8.64 -5.07 -23.54
N ARG A 151 9.02 -5.10 -24.84
CA ARG A 151 9.99 -6.08 -25.36
C ARG A 151 11.41 -5.81 -24.83
N ASN A 152 11.76 -4.54 -24.72
CA ASN A 152 13.05 -4.09 -24.19
C ASN A 152 12.85 -3.52 -22.80
N ARG A 153 13.80 -3.76 -21.91
CA ARG A 153 13.76 -3.23 -20.55
C ARG A 153 13.77 -1.69 -20.58
N PRO A 154 12.79 -1.00 -20.02
CA PRO A 154 12.80 0.46 -20.00
C PRO A 154 13.85 0.98 -19.01
N LYS A 155 14.26 2.23 -19.17
CA LYS A 155 15.08 2.96 -18.20
C LYS A 155 14.23 3.43 -17.03
N GLU A 156 13.12 4.09 -17.35
CA GLU A 156 12.21 4.69 -16.38
C GLU A 156 10.75 4.41 -16.79
N ALA A 157 9.87 4.41 -15.81
CA ALA A 157 8.42 4.40 -16.05
C ALA A 157 7.71 5.24 -15.00
N HIS A 158 6.71 6.01 -15.44
CA HIS A 158 5.92 6.89 -14.61
C HIS A 158 4.43 6.63 -14.83
N GLY A 159 3.66 6.82 -13.78
CA GLY A 159 2.21 6.61 -13.89
C GLY A 159 1.49 6.69 -12.55
N PHE A 160 0.36 6.03 -12.53
CA PHE A 160 -0.51 6.01 -11.35
C PHE A 160 -0.83 4.57 -10.96
N ILE A 161 -0.95 4.35 -9.66
CA ILE A 161 -1.29 3.06 -9.08
C ILE A 161 -2.31 3.24 -7.96
N ALA A 162 -3.29 2.36 -7.87
CA ALA A 162 -4.26 2.34 -6.79
C ALA A 162 -4.51 0.92 -6.31
N LEU A 163 -4.99 0.78 -5.09
CA LEU A 163 -5.51 -0.48 -4.59
C LEU A 163 -6.84 -0.82 -5.28
N ALA A 164 -7.02 -2.07 -5.67
CA ALA A 164 -8.30 -2.55 -6.16
C ALA A 164 -9.23 -2.96 -5.03
N GLU A 165 -8.64 -3.45 -3.92
CA GLU A 165 -9.31 -3.92 -2.71
C GLU A 165 -8.37 -3.76 -1.51
N PHE A 166 -8.83 -4.10 -0.31
CA PHE A 166 -7.98 -4.10 0.89
C PHE A 166 -6.88 -5.15 0.76
N PRO A 167 -5.62 -4.79 1.04
CA PRO A 167 -4.51 -5.72 0.99
C PRO A 167 -4.56 -6.72 2.13
N LEU A 168 -4.05 -7.92 1.88
CA LEU A 168 -3.85 -8.93 2.91
C LEU A 168 -2.42 -8.81 3.45
N TYR A 169 -2.29 -8.74 4.77
CA TYR A 169 -0.98 -8.76 5.44
C TYR A 169 -0.80 -10.03 6.25
N ARG A 170 0.43 -10.53 6.24
CA ARG A 170 0.88 -11.62 7.07
C ARG A 170 2.33 -11.42 7.49
N ILE A 171 2.77 -12.18 8.48
CA ILE A 171 4.17 -12.20 8.90
C ILE A 171 4.75 -13.54 8.44
N GLU A 172 5.78 -13.47 7.58
CA GLU A 172 6.52 -14.64 7.11
C GLU A 172 7.99 -14.49 7.45
N MET A 173 8.57 -15.51 8.05
CA MET A 173 9.97 -15.48 8.51
C MET A 173 10.31 -14.20 9.30
N GLY A 174 9.36 -13.74 10.12
CA GLY A 174 9.52 -12.52 10.92
C GLY A 174 9.41 -11.19 10.16
N ARG A 175 9.04 -11.19 8.88
CA ARG A 175 8.88 -9.98 8.05
C ARG A 175 7.43 -9.73 7.69
N TRP A 176 7.07 -8.46 7.53
CA TRP A 176 5.80 -8.11 6.93
C TRP A 176 5.77 -8.52 5.46
N VAL A 177 4.69 -9.18 5.07
CA VAL A 177 4.38 -9.50 3.67
C VAL A 177 3.01 -8.93 3.36
N ALA A 178 2.94 -8.12 2.31
CA ALA A 178 1.71 -7.61 1.74
C ALA A 178 1.35 -8.39 0.47
N ILE A 179 0.09 -8.76 0.32
CA ILE A 179 -0.48 -9.29 -0.93
C ILE A 179 -1.60 -8.32 -1.32
N ALA A 180 -1.48 -7.70 -2.47
CA ALA A 180 -2.42 -6.69 -2.90
C ALA A 180 -2.77 -6.81 -4.39
N GLN A 181 -4.01 -6.45 -4.69
CA GLN A 181 -4.47 -6.25 -6.06
C GLN A 181 -4.38 -4.76 -6.39
N PHE A 182 -3.76 -4.46 -7.52
CA PHE A 182 -3.51 -3.11 -7.97
C PHE A 182 -4.20 -2.83 -9.30
N ARG A 183 -4.54 -1.55 -9.50
CA ARG A 183 -4.95 -0.91 -10.73
C ARG A 183 -3.83 0.04 -11.13
N LEU A 184 -3.27 -0.15 -12.31
CA LEU A 184 -2.13 0.61 -12.83
C LEU A 184 -2.49 1.32 -14.12
N ASP A 185 -2.09 2.58 -14.20
CA ASP A 185 -2.18 3.43 -15.38
C ASP A 185 -0.78 3.97 -15.68
N ILE A 186 -0.04 3.28 -16.55
CA ILE A 186 1.30 3.68 -16.96
C ILE A 186 1.17 4.79 -18.00
N ARG A 187 1.72 5.95 -17.73
CA ARG A 187 1.62 7.16 -18.55
C ARG A 187 2.82 7.36 -19.44
N GLU A 188 3.99 7.04 -18.95
CA GLU A 188 5.23 7.26 -19.64
C GLU A 188 6.20 6.11 -19.44
N ILE A 189 6.86 5.69 -20.50
CA ILE A 189 7.92 4.70 -20.47
C ILE A 189 9.10 5.28 -21.23
N VAL A 190 10.21 5.50 -20.52
CA VAL A 190 11.43 6.03 -21.08
C VAL A 190 12.36 4.88 -21.46
N PRO A 191 12.66 4.65 -22.74
CA PRO A 191 13.60 3.60 -23.15
C PRO A 191 15.03 4.02 -22.85
N PHE A 192 15.93 3.05 -22.73
CA PHE A 192 17.36 3.35 -22.84
C PHE A 192 17.66 3.91 -24.23
N ALA A 193 18.42 5.00 -24.30
CA ALA A 193 18.87 5.52 -25.58
C ALA A 193 19.70 4.43 -26.31
N ALA A 194 19.30 4.12 -27.53
CA ALA A 194 20.13 3.32 -28.41
C ALA A 194 21.36 4.18 -28.81
N TYR A 195 22.54 3.69 -28.50
CA TYR A 195 23.79 4.24 -29.02
C TYR A 195 24.10 3.59 -30.39
#